data_f17a24489188e5cd87220fc05cc60526
#
_entry.id   f17a24489188e5cd87220fc05cc60526
#
_cell.length_a   1.000
_cell.length_b   1.000
_cell.length_c   1.000
_cell.angle_alpha   90.00
_cell.angle_beta   90.00
_cell.angle_gamma   90.00
#
_symmetry.space_group_name_H-M   'P 1'
#
loop_
_entity.id
_entity.type
_entity.pdbx_description
1 polymer ?
#
loop_
_entity_poly.entity_id
_entity_poly.type
_entity_poly.pdbx_seq_one_letter_code
_entity_poly.pdbx_strand_id
1 'polypeptide(L)'
;MTSELRVVLGEYDTGWHDPATSLERASALVRRAARHGAHLVALPEMCLSGFTMEPKEHAVTLDSPHVHALARIAAENEVHVLAGVAARELVEGREVFQNTALLFGPGGEMEASYRKQKLFAYANEHASYEPGEGPATAMVHGVRIALFICYDLRFPELFRAVAPDVDAMFVIANWPSGRRPHWDALLPARAIENQCYVVGVNRTGEAGGLSYDGGSAAYDPWGLRLQPTATTDEGPGYVVLSAERVTEIRSRYPFIRDLVREQAVGA
;
A
#
# COMPACT_ATOMS: atom_id res chain seq x y z
N MET A 1 -20.00 -18.09 -1.78
CA MET A 1 -19.47 -17.29 -0.64
C MET A 1 -19.08 -15.95 -1.23
N THR A 2 -19.59 -14.84 -0.70
CA THR A 2 -19.22 -13.50 -1.16
C THR A 2 -17.76 -13.26 -0.83
N SER A 3 -16.95 -12.86 -1.83
CA SER A 3 -15.53 -12.57 -1.67
C SER A 3 -15.38 -11.17 -1.06
N GLU A 4 -15.34 -11.11 0.29
CA GLU A 4 -15.19 -9.85 1.04
C GLU A 4 -13.82 -9.79 1.69
N LEU A 5 -13.10 -8.70 1.45
CA LEU A 5 -11.81 -8.40 2.05
C LEU A 5 -11.96 -7.28 3.09
N ARG A 6 -11.75 -7.59 4.36
CA ARG A 6 -11.76 -6.63 5.47
C ARG A 6 -10.36 -6.05 5.67
N VAL A 7 -10.23 -4.75 5.42
CA VAL A 7 -8.94 -4.04 5.41
C VAL A 7 -8.87 -3.02 6.53
N VAL A 8 -7.85 -3.09 7.36
CA VAL A 8 -7.47 -2.02 8.28
C VAL A 8 -6.43 -1.13 7.63
N LEU A 9 -6.75 0.18 7.61
CA LEU A 9 -5.82 1.21 7.18
C LEU A 9 -4.90 1.52 8.36
N GLY A 10 -3.70 0.95 8.33
CA GLY A 10 -2.74 0.96 9.44
C GLY A 10 -2.05 2.30 9.61
N GLU A 11 -2.82 3.35 9.88
CA GLU A 11 -2.33 4.70 10.12
C GLU A 11 -1.71 4.81 11.52
N TYR A 12 -0.41 5.06 11.58
CA TYR A 12 0.32 5.26 12.84
C TYR A 12 1.58 6.09 12.63
N ASP A 13 2.19 6.55 13.72
CA ASP A 13 3.49 7.21 13.71
C ASP A 13 4.60 6.16 13.59
N THR A 14 5.17 6.03 12.40
CA THR A 14 6.36 5.20 12.16
C THR A 14 7.57 5.90 12.79
N GLY A 15 8.42 5.18 13.52
CA GLY A 15 9.65 5.76 14.06
C GLY A 15 10.53 6.36 12.96
N TRP A 16 11.27 7.46 13.27
CA TRP A 16 12.28 7.99 12.38
C TRP A 16 13.62 7.33 12.67
N HIS A 17 14.14 6.53 11.72
CA HIS A 17 15.35 5.73 11.87
C HIS A 17 15.35 4.81 13.11
N ASP A 18 14.16 4.40 13.55
CA ASP A 18 13.95 3.54 14.72
C ASP A 18 13.05 2.33 14.36
N PRO A 19 13.64 1.29 13.77
CA PRO A 19 12.89 0.10 13.36
C PRO A 19 12.31 -0.68 14.55
N ALA A 20 12.91 -0.59 15.73
CA ALA A 20 12.42 -1.29 16.92
C ALA A 20 11.07 -0.72 17.39
N THR A 21 11.00 0.58 17.58
CA THR A 21 9.73 1.29 17.92
C THR A 21 8.69 1.10 16.82
N SER A 22 9.10 1.15 15.54
CA SER A 22 8.19 0.92 14.41
C SER A 22 7.57 -0.48 14.42
N LEU A 23 8.38 -1.52 14.64
CA LEU A 23 7.91 -2.90 14.73
C LEU A 23 7.00 -3.14 15.95
N GLU A 24 7.31 -2.55 17.08
CA GLU A 24 6.46 -2.65 18.27
C GLU A 24 5.06 -2.07 18.00
N ARG A 25 4.99 -0.86 17.43
CA ARG A 25 3.73 -0.18 17.08
C ARG A 25 2.97 -0.96 16.02
N ALA A 26 3.64 -1.42 14.96
CA ALA A 26 3.05 -2.23 13.90
C ALA A 26 2.48 -3.54 14.46
N SER A 27 3.24 -4.27 15.30
CA SER A 27 2.80 -5.50 15.93
C SER A 27 1.56 -5.30 16.82
N ALA A 28 1.56 -4.25 17.63
CA ALA A 28 0.41 -3.91 18.48
C ALA A 28 -0.84 -3.59 17.63
N LEU A 29 -0.68 -2.84 16.55
CA LEU A 29 -1.76 -2.50 15.61
C LEU A 29 -2.31 -3.74 14.92
N VAL A 30 -1.45 -4.56 14.31
CA VAL A 30 -1.85 -5.78 13.58
C VAL A 30 -2.57 -6.75 14.48
N ARG A 31 -2.04 -7.01 15.69
CA ARG A 31 -2.67 -7.89 16.69
C ARG A 31 -4.08 -7.41 17.07
N ARG A 32 -4.27 -6.11 17.27
CA ARG A 32 -5.60 -5.55 17.58
C ARG A 32 -6.53 -5.65 16.37
N ALA A 33 -6.05 -5.37 15.16
CA ALA A 33 -6.80 -5.49 13.92
C ALA A 33 -7.28 -6.93 13.67
N ALA A 34 -6.41 -7.92 13.87
CA ALA A 34 -6.73 -9.33 13.72
C ALA A 34 -7.84 -9.79 14.68
N ARG A 35 -7.73 -9.42 15.98
CA ARG A 35 -8.78 -9.70 16.98
C ARG A 35 -10.13 -9.09 16.60
N HIS A 36 -10.13 -7.98 15.87
CA HIS A 36 -11.32 -7.28 15.40
C HIS A 36 -11.81 -7.79 14.04
N GLY A 37 -11.20 -8.84 13.53
CA GLY A 37 -11.63 -9.58 12.34
C GLY A 37 -11.11 -9.02 11.02
N ALA A 38 -10.01 -8.28 11.01
CA ALA A 38 -9.33 -7.89 9.79
C ALA A 38 -8.79 -9.10 9.03
N HIS A 39 -8.78 -9.02 7.70
CA HIS A 39 -8.12 -9.99 6.82
C HIS A 39 -6.78 -9.46 6.32
N LEU A 40 -6.65 -8.14 6.15
CA LEU A 40 -5.44 -7.46 5.73
C LEU A 40 -5.25 -6.18 6.53
N VAL A 41 -4.01 -5.96 6.98
CA VAL A 41 -3.56 -4.69 7.55
C VAL A 41 -2.52 -4.08 6.63
N ALA A 42 -2.80 -2.89 6.08
CA ALA A 42 -1.84 -2.16 5.27
C ALA A 42 -1.13 -1.12 6.14
N LEU A 43 0.21 -1.19 6.16
CA LEU A 43 1.10 -0.30 6.88
C LEU A 43 1.70 0.75 5.93
N PRO A 44 2.23 1.89 6.44
CA PRO A 44 2.80 2.95 5.60
C PRO A 44 4.03 2.54 4.79
N GLU A 45 4.39 3.38 3.80
CA GLU A 45 5.67 3.36 3.08
C GLU A 45 6.84 3.45 4.07
N MET A 46 7.95 2.72 3.80
CA MET A 46 9.17 2.72 4.60
C MET A 46 8.88 2.69 6.11
N CYS A 47 7.98 1.81 6.53
CA CYS A 47 7.46 1.76 7.89
C CYS A 47 8.52 1.46 8.97
N LEU A 48 9.71 0.96 8.60
CA LEU A 48 10.80 0.67 9.52
C LEU A 48 11.76 1.85 9.72
N SER A 49 11.88 2.73 8.73
CA SER A 49 12.89 3.81 8.74
C SER A 49 12.29 5.22 8.67
N GLY A 50 11.02 5.33 8.27
CA GLY A 50 10.50 6.58 7.73
C GLY A 50 11.06 6.85 6.32
N PHE A 51 10.57 7.92 5.66
CA PHE A 51 11.01 8.26 4.29
C PHE A 51 12.43 8.85 4.30
N THR A 52 13.43 7.95 4.35
CA THR A 52 14.85 8.30 4.45
C THR A 52 15.53 8.39 3.09
N MET A 53 16.49 9.33 2.94
CA MET A 53 17.41 9.42 1.82
C MET A 53 18.81 8.88 2.17
N GLU A 54 18.93 8.16 3.29
CA GLU A 54 20.16 7.52 3.79
C GLU A 54 20.04 5.98 3.74
N PRO A 55 19.83 5.37 2.53
CA PRO A 55 19.55 3.93 2.45
C PRO A 55 20.74 3.07 2.87
N LYS A 56 21.97 3.55 2.76
CA LYS A 56 23.17 2.80 3.19
C LYS A 56 23.12 2.44 4.67
N GLU A 57 22.51 3.29 5.49
CA GLU A 57 22.44 3.13 6.94
C GLU A 57 21.13 2.47 7.39
N HIS A 58 20.03 2.75 6.67
CA HIS A 58 18.68 2.42 7.13
C HIS A 58 17.91 1.42 6.26
N ALA A 59 18.43 1.05 5.08
CA ALA A 59 17.80 0.02 4.28
C ALA A 59 18.10 -1.39 4.82
N VAL A 60 17.12 -2.26 4.66
CA VAL A 60 17.16 -3.65 5.12
C VAL A 60 17.22 -4.61 3.94
N THR A 61 17.95 -5.73 4.08
CA THR A 61 17.83 -6.84 3.13
C THR A 61 16.50 -7.56 3.33
N LEU A 62 15.95 -8.18 2.28
CA LEU A 62 14.71 -8.95 2.39
C LEU A 62 14.85 -10.17 3.32
N ASP A 63 16.06 -10.61 3.57
CA ASP A 63 16.42 -11.67 4.53
C ASP A 63 16.84 -11.14 5.91
N SER A 64 16.54 -9.88 6.22
CA SER A 64 16.92 -9.28 7.50
C SER A 64 15.98 -9.69 8.63
N PRO A 65 16.46 -9.66 9.90
CA PRO A 65 15.61 -9.89 11.07
C PRO A 65 14.37 -8.97 11.13
N HIS A 66 14.44 -7.75 10.59
CA HIS A 66 13.34 -6.80 10.56
C HIS A 66 12.24 -7.23 9.58
N VAL A 67 12.61 -7.70 8.39
CA VAL A 67 11.65 -8.23 7.40
C VAL A 67 11.05 -9.54 7.90
N HIS A 68 11.85 -10.42 8.51
CA HIS A 68 11.34 -11.62 9.18
C HIS A 68 10.41 -11.30 10.35
N ALA A 69 10.61 -10.17 11.05
CA ALA A 69 9.67 -9.72 12.08
C ALA A 69 8.32 -9.31 11.48
N LEU A 70 8.29 -8.61 10.33
CA LEU A 70 7.03 -8.29 9.63
C LEU A 70 6.30 -9.57 9.17
N ALA A 71 7.03 -10.52 8.61
CA ALA A 71 6.49 -11.84 8.21
C ALA A 71 5.90 -12.59 9.42
N ARG A 72 6.61 -12.60 10.54
CA ARG A 72 6.17 -13.21 11.79
C ARG A 72 4.93 -12.53 12.35
N ILE A 73 4.83 -11.18 12.29
CA ILE A 73 3.65 -10.44 12.71
C ILE A 73 2.41 -10.91 11.91
N ALA A 74 2.55 -11.12 10.60
CA ALA A 74 1.48 -11.67 9.77
C ALA A 74 1.09 -13.08 10.22
N ALA A 75 2.07 -13.98 10.38
CA ALA A 75 1.85 -15.37 10.78
C ALA A 75 1.24 -15.53 12.18
N GLU A 76 1.77 -14.83 13.17
CA GLU A 76 1.28 -14.90 14.56
C GLU A 76 -0.18 -14.40 14.72
N ASN A 77 -0.65 -13.59 13.79
CA ASN A 77 -1.99 -13.03 13.82
C ASN A 77 -2.91 -13.59 12.71
N GLU A 78 -2.41 -14.49 11.87
CA GLU A 78 -3.13 -15.16 10.78
C GLU A 78 -3.83 -14.16 9.83
N VAL A 79 -3.16 -13.02 9.53
CA VAL A 79 -3.67 -11.96 8.64
C VAL A 79 -2.63 -11.61 7.60
N HIS A 80 -3.07 -11.08 6.45
CA HIS A 80 -2.14 -10.46 5.51
C HIS A 80 -1.60 -9.14 6.08
N VAL A 81 -0.32 -8.87 5.83
CA VAL A 81 0.33 -7.60 6.17
C VAL A 81 0.98 -7.02 4.92
N LEU A 82 0.53 -5.83 4.50
CA LEU A 82 1.20 -5.02 3.49
C LEU A 82 2.08 -4.00 4.19
N ALA A 83 3.38 -4.01 3.94
CA ALA A 83 4.34 -3.12 4.60
C ALA A 83 5.34 -2.52 3.61
N GLY A 84 5.63 -1.22 3.71
CA GLY A 84 6.69 -0.57 2.95
C GLY A 84 8.04 -0.64 3.67
N VAL A 85 9.12 -0.89 2.92
CA VAL A 85 10.49 -0.89 3.43
C VAL A 85 11.45 -0.17 2.49
N ALA A 86 12.51 0.44 3.02
CA ALA A 86 13.70 0.75 2.25
C ALA A 86 14.49 -0.55 2.10
N ALA A 87 14.45 -1.15 0.92
CA ALA A 87 15.09 -2.43 0.65
C ALA A 87 16.51 -2.24 0.11
N ARG A 88 17.41 -3.17 0.46
CA ARG A 88 18.76 -3.29 -0.07
C ARG A 88 18.95 -4.67 -0.67
N GLU A 89 19.43 -4.72 -1.90
CA GLU A 89 19.80 -5.95 -2.60
C GLU A 89 21.23 -5.87 -3.11
N LEU A 90 21.86 -7.02 -3.32
CA LEU A 90 23.15 -7.11 -4.00
C LEU A 90 22.91 -7.64 -5.41
N VAL A 91 23.07 -6.77 -6.41
CA VAL A 91 22.90 -7.12 -7.82
C VAL A 91 24.24 -7.00 -8.53
N GLU A 92 24.76 -8.11 -9.05
CA GLU A 92 26.07 -8.17 -9.73
C GLU A 92 27.23 -7.57 -8.92
N GLY A 93 27.21 -7.75 -7.60
CA GLY A 93 28.24 -7.22 -6.69
C GLY A 93 28.06 -5.74 -6.32
N ARG A 94 26.99 -5.06 -6.79
CA ARG A 94 26.65 -3.68 -6.46
C ARG A 94 25.45 -3.62 -5.50
N GLU A 95 25.52 -2.80 -4.48
CA GLU A 95 24.37 -2.52 -3.63
C GLU A 95 23.34 -1.69 -4.40
N VAL A 96 22.10 -2.15 -4.42
CA VAL A 96 20.94 -1.50 -5.00
C VAL A 96 19.93 -1.23 -3.90
N PHE A 97 19.45 -0.01 -3.83
CA PHE A 97 18.43 0.40 -2.87
C PHE A 97 17.13 0.67 -3.58
N GLN A 98 16.01 0.19 -3.01
CA GLN A 98 14.69 0.30 -3.61
C GLN A 98 13.64 0.59 -2.55
N ASN A 99 12.71 1.48 -2.85
CA ASN A 99 11.52 1.71 -2.05
C ASN A 99 10.50 0.62 -2.39
N THR A 100 10.26 -0.29 -1.46
CA THR A 100 9.59 -1.56 -1.75
C THR A 100 8.39 -1.78 -0.84
N ALA A 101 7.25 -2.17 -1.41
CA ALA A 101 6.10 -2.69 -0.69
C ALA A 101 6.12 -4.22 -0.72
N LEU A 102 5.96 -4.84 0.44
CA LEU A 102 5.96 -6.29 0.65
C LEU A 102 4.59 -6.72 1.17
N LEU A 103 3.98 -7.71 0.53
CA LEU A 103 2.77 -8.36 1.02
C LEU A 103 3.13 -9.72 1.61
N PHE A 104 2.86 -9.89 2.89
CA PHE A 104 2.99 -11.15 3.61
C PHE A 104 1.63 -11.80 3.77
N GLY A 105 1.55 -13.10 3.49
CA GLY A 105 0.38 -13.92 3.72
C GLY A 105 0.22 -14.33 5.19
N PRO A 106 -0.94 -14.94 5.55
CA PRO A 106 -1.25 -15.34 6.92
C PRO A 106 -0.36 -16.48 7.46
N GLY A 107 0.46 -17.11 6.63
CA GLY A 107 1.53 -18.03 7.03
C GLY A 107 2.89 -17.38 7.20
N GLY A 108 3.02 -16.08 6.89
CA GLY A 108 4.27 -15.33 6.91
C GLY A 108 5.08 -15.41 5.61
N GLU A 109 4.59 -16.10 4.58
CA GLU A 109 5.17 -16.12 3.25
C GLU A 109 5.05 -14.76 2.55
N MET A 110 6.04 -14.39 1.76
CA MET A 110 5.97 -13.22 0.91
C MET A 110 5.20 -13.56 -0.38
N GLU A 111 3.98 -13.06 -0.51
CA GLU A 111 3.10 -13.31 -1.66
C GLU A 111 3.32 -12.36 -2.82
N ALA A 112 3.73 -11.11 -2.52
CA ALA A 112 4.03 -10.11 -3.55
C ALA A 112 5.06 -9.11 -3.05
N SER A 113 5.83 -8.57 -4.00
CA SER A 113 6.78 -7.48 -3.79
C SER A 113 6.65 -6.47 -4.93
N TYR A 114 6.48 -5.20 -4.58
CA TYR A 114 6.40 -4.09 -5.53
C TYR A 114 7.51 -3.08 -5.25
N ARG A 115 8.25 -2.72 -6.27
CA ARG A 115 9.28 -1.68 -6.23
C ARG A 115 8.71 -0.40 -6.83
N LYS A 116 8.79 0.71 -6.08
CA LYS A 116 8.27 2.02 -6.50
C LYS A 116 8.80 2.41 -7.87
N GLN A 117 7.90 2.71 -8.80
CA GLN A 117 8.28 3.03 -10.19
C GLN A 117 8.61 4.53 -10.36
N LYS A 118 7.90 5.40 -9.65
CA LYS A 118 8.08 6.85 -9.77
C LYS A 118 8.76 7.40 -8.51
N LEU A 119 10.05 7.63 -8.61
CA LEU A 119 10.83 8.19 -7.51
C LEU A 119 10.59 9.68 -7.36
N PHE A 120 10.48 10.15 -6.10
CA PHE A 120 10.16 11.54 -5.78
C PHE A 120 11.38 12.45 -5.94
N ALA A 121 11.58 12.97 -7.16
CA ALA A 121 12.74 13.77 -7.53
C ALA A 121 12.89 15.06 -6.68
N TYR A 122 11.79 15.66 -6.22
CA TYR A 122 11.82 16.86 -5.36
C TYR A 122 12.54 16.60 -4.02
N ALA A 123 12.50 15.38 -3.49
CA ALA A 123 13.26 14.96 -2.31
C ALA A 123 14.55 14.23 -2.65
N ASN A 124 15.02 14.29 -3.90
CA ASN A 124 16.19 13.56 -4.39
C ASN A 124 16.15 12.04 -4.21
N GLU A 125 14.96 11.43 -4.12
CA GLU A 125 14.82 9.97 -3.98
C GLU A 125 15.55 9.22 -5.10
N HIS A 126 15.52 9.74 -6.33
CA HIS A 126 16.21 9.18 -7.50
C HIS A 126 17.75 9.16 -7.40
N ALA A 127 18.33 9.91 -6.48
CA ALA A 127 19.77 9.90 -6.22
C ALA A 127 20.17 8.80 -5.22
N SER A 128 19.18 8.30 -4.45
CA SER A 128 19.39 7.33 -3.36
C SER A 128 18.82 5.94 -3.67
N TYR A 129 17.79 5.86 -4.51
CA TYR A 129 17.03 4.64 -4.82
C TYR A 129 16.93 4.41 -6.32
N GLU A 130 16.77 3.15 -6.72
CA GLU A 130 16.49 2.76 -8.09
C GLU A 130 14.99 2.47 -8.28
N PRO A 131 14.40 2.83 -9.44
CA PRO A 131 12.99 2.58 -9.72
C PRO A 131 12.73 1.09 -10.00
N GLY A 132 11.48 0.65 -9.76
CA GLY A 132 10.99 -0.63 -10.21
C GLY A 132 10.51 -0.59 -11.68
N GLU A 133 10.33 -1.77 -12.27
CA GLU A 133 10.03 -1.89 -13.71
C GLU A 133 8.59 -2.33 -14.03
N GLY A 134 7.82 -2.81 -13.07
CA GLY A 134 6.50 -3.37 -13.37
C GLY A 134 5.52 -3.38 -12.21
N PRO A 135 4.25 -3.69 -12.50
CA PRO A 135 3.23 -3.81 -11.48
C PRO A 135 3.43 -5.08 -10.64
N ALA A 136 2.90 -5.08 -9.43
CA ALA A 136 2.74 -6.27 -8.60
C ALA A 136 1.28 -6.42 -8.20
N THR A 137 0.76 -7.63 -8.35
CA THR A 137 -0.61 -8.00 -7.99
C THR A 137 -0.63 -9.24 -7.13
N ALA A 138 -1.66 -9.39 -6.30
CA ALA A 138 -1.91 -10.58 -5.49
C ALA A 138 -3.40 -10.84 -5.38
N MET A 139 -3.76 -12.07 -4.98
CA MET A 139 -5.13 -12.45 -4.67
C MET A 139 -5.30 -12.58 -3.16
N VAL A 140 -6.12 -11.73 -2.56
CA VAL A 140 -6.35 -11.71 -1.11
C VAL A 140 -7.85 -11.87 -0.85
N HIS A 141 -8.26 -12.95 -0.20
CA HIS A 141 -9.67 -13.25 0.09
C HIS A 141 -10.62 -13.10 -1.12
N GLY A 142 -10.16 -13.50 -2.31
CA GLY A 142 -10.95 -13.44 -3.55
C GLY A 142 -11.03 -12.03 -4.18
N VAL A 143 -10.30 -11.05 -3.65
CA VAL A 143 -10.13 -9.71 -4.22
C VAL A 143 -8.73 -9.61 -4.83
N ARG A 144 -8.62 -9.30 -6.11
CA ARG A 144 -7.33 -9.07 -6.77
C ARG A 144 -6.86 -7.65 -6.51
N ILE A 145 -5.72 -7.52 -5.86
CA ILE A 145 -5.13 -6.23 -5.48
C ILE A 145 -3.89 -5.90 -6.30
N ALA A 146 -3.63 -4.60 -6.53
CA ALA A 146 -2.36 -4.09 -7.03
C ALA A 146 -1.72 -3.16 -5.99
N LEU A 147 -0.38 -3.13 -5.97
CA LEU A 147 0.42 -2.38 -5.00
C LEU A 147 1.06 -1.16 -5.66
N PHE A 148 1.02 -0.02 -4.95
CA PHE A 148 1.65 1.24 -5.34
C PHE A 148 2.24 1.94 -4.11
N ILE A 149 3.18 2.85 -4.36
CA ILE A 149 3.86 3.58 -3.29
C ILE A 149 3.80 5.08 -3.55
N CYS A 150 3.13 5.83 -2.66
CA CYS A 150 3.20 7.26 -2.44
C CYS A 150 3.17 8.11 -3.75
N TYR A 151 4.32 8.49 -4.26
CA TYR A 151 4.45 9.36 -5.43
C TYR A 151 3.87 8.76 -6.72
N ASP A 152 3.80 7.42 -6.82
CA ASP A 152 3.12 6.72 -7.92
C ASP A 152 1.68 7.22 -8.10
N LEU A 153 1.01 7.64 -7.02
CA LEU A 153 -0.35 8.18 -7.03
C LEU A 153 -0.55 9.35 -8.02
N ARG A 154 0.51 10.09 -8.34
CA ARG A 154 0.45 11.22 -9.28
C ARG A 154 0.43 10.79 -10.76
N PHE A 155 0.69 9.53 -11.06
CA PHE A 155 0.90 9.01 -12.40
C PHE A 155 -0.24 8.06 -12.79
N PRO A 156 -1.32 8.59 -13.42
CA PRO A 156 -2.51 7.80 -13.74
C PRO A 156 -2.23 6.62 -14.65
N GLU A 157 -1.21 6.71 -15.50
CA GLU A 157 -0.81 5.65 -16.43
C GLU A 157 -0.43 4.34 -15.72
N LEU A 158 0.16 4.41 -14.51
CA LEU A 158 0.51 3.20 -13.74
C LEU A 158 -0.74 2.47 -13.26
N PHE A 159 -1.72 3.22 -12.78
CA PHE A 159 -3.00 2.69 -12.31
C PHE A 159 -3.84 2.15 -13.46
N ARG A 160 -3.84 2.89 -14.57
CA ARG A 160 -4.58 2.53 -15.77
C ARG A 160 -4.08 1.23 -16.39
N ALA A 161 -2.78 0.97 -16.34
CA ALA A 161 -2.16 -0.23 -16.91
C ALA A 161 -2.66 -1.53 -16.26
N VAL A 162 -3.02 -1.51 -14.98
CA VAL A 162 -3.50 -2.70 -14.24
C VAL A 162 -5.00 -2.73 -14.02
N ALA A 163 -5.70 -1.63 -14.33
CA ALA A 163 -7.12 -1.46 -14.02
C ALA A 163 -8.03 -2.58 -14.52
N PRO A 164 -7.86 -3.15 -15.73
CA PRO A 164 -8.71 -4.25 -16.19
C PRO A 164 -8.61 -5.52 -15.37
N ASP A 165 -7.46 -5.75 -14.74
CA ASP A 165 -7.09 -7.02 -14.13
C ASP A 165 -7.23 -7.04 -12.60
N VAL A 166 -7.59 -5.91 -11.96
CA VAL A 166 -7.64 -5.80 -10.50
C VAL A 166 -8.97 -5.28 -9.98
N ASP A 167 -9.30 -5.62 -8.74
CA ASP A 167 -10.49 -5.16 -8.04
C ASP A 167 -10.17 -3.99 -7.09
N ALA A 168 -8.92 -3.93 -6.59
CA ALA A 168 -8.48 -2.90 -5.67
C ALA A 168 -7.02 -2.50 -5.90
N MET A 169 -6.70 -1.23 -5.60
CA MET A 169 -5.36 -0.66 -5.70
C MET A 169 -4.97 -0.07 -4.35
N PHE A 170 -3.83 -0.50 -3.82
CA PHE A 170 -3.31 -0.06 -2.52
C PHE A 170 -2.16 0.92 -2.73
N VAL A 171 -2.22 2.06 -2.06
CA VAL A 171 -1.18 3.10 -2.08
C VAL A 171 -0.70 3.33 -0.64
N ILE A 172 0.47 2.83 -0.31
CA ILE A 172 1.10 3.08 0.99
C ILE A 172 2.03 4.30 0.89
N ALA A 173 2.05 5.17 1.91
CA ALA A 173 2.71 6.46 1.77
C ALA A 173 3.33 7.03 3.06
N ASN A 174 4.32 7.93 2.84
CA ASN A 174 4.71 9.02 3.73
C ASN A 174 4.32 10.33 3.04
N TRP A 175 3.04 10.70 3.11
CA TRP A 175 2.51 11.88 2.40
C TRP A 175 2.35 13.05 3.37
N PRO A 176 3.17 14.12 3.27
CA PRO A 176 3.17 15.21 4.25
C PRO A 176 1.89 16.04 4.23
N SER A 177 1.53 16.60 5.39
CA SER A 177 0.35 17.43 5.62
C SER A 177 0.21 18.59 4.64
N GLY A 178 1.32 19.24 4.28
CA GLY A 178 1.33 20.35 3.31
C GLY A 178 0.87 19.99 1.90
N ARG A 179 0.79 18.70 1.57
CA ARG A 179 0.28 18.18 0.29
C ARG A 179 -0.99 17.35 0.44
N ARG A 180 -1.64 17.39 1.60
CA ARG A 180 -2.87 16.67 1.90
C ARG A 180 -3.99 16.90 0.88
N PRO A 181 -4.26 18.13 0.38
CA PRO A 181 -5.28 18.33 -0.65
C PRO A 181 -5.06 17.52 -1.93
N HIS A 182 -3.80 17.25 -2.31
CA HIS A 182 -3.51 16.39 -3.46
C HIS A 182 -3.82 14.91 -3.19
N TRP A 183 -3.53 14.43 -1.98
CA TRP A 183 -3.86 13.08 -1.54
C TRP A 183 -5.37 12.84 -1.57
N ASP A 184 -6.12 13.76 -0.98
CA ASP A 184 -7.58 13.71 -0.89
C ASP A 184 -8.27 13.78 -2.27
N ALA A 185 -7.67 14.47 -3.24
CA ALA A 185 -8.19 14.57 -4.60
C ALA A 185 -7.80 13.36 -5.47
N LEU A 186 -6.56 12.87 -5.36
CA LEU A 186 -6.05 11.85 -6.27
C LEU A 186 -6.57 10.44 -5.95
N LEU A 187 -6.76 10.08 -4.68
CA LEU A 187 -7.28 8.75 -4.33
C LEU A 187 -8.66 8.48 -4.95
N PRO A 188 -9.69 9.34 -4.75
CA PRO A 188 -10.98 9.11 -5.39
C PRO A 188 -10.92 9.21 -6.92
N ALA A 189 -10.05 10.07 -7.48
CA ALA A 189 -9.86 10.14 -8.93
C ALA A 189 -9.39 8.79 -9.49
N ARG A 190 -8.40 8.13 -8.84
CA ARG A 190 -7.94 6.79 -9.25
C ARG A 190 -9.04 5.75 -9.15
N ALA A 191 -9.91 5.82 -8.13
CA ALA A 191 -11.04 4.90 -7.99
C ALA A 191 -12.07 5.09 -9.12
N ILE A 192 -12.46 6.33 -9.39
CA ILE A 192 -13.46 6.67 -10.42
C ILE A 192 -13.00 6.25 -11.82
N GLU A 193 -11.80 6.69 -12.22
CA GLU A 193 -11.31 6.48 -13.58
C GLU A 193 -10.98 5.02 -13.90
N ASN A 194 -10.66 4.21 -12.88
CA ASN A 194 -10.29 2.80 -13.03
C ASN A 194 -11.40 1.83 -12.59
N GLN A 195 -12.52 2.34 -12.10
CA GLN A 195 -13.68 1.57 -11.65
C GLN A 195 -13.29 0.39 -10.75
N CYS A 196 -12.43 0.66 -9.76
CA CYS A 196 -11.98 -0.29 -8.74
C CYS A 196 -11.86 0.40 -7.39
N TYR A 197 -11.71 -0.36 -6.32
CA TYR A 197 -11.39 0.22 -5.02
C TYR A 197 -10.00 0.86 -5.04
N VAL A 198 -9.85 1.98 -4.31
CA VAL A 198 -8.54 2.56 -4.02
C VAL A 198 -8.40 2.75 -2.52
N VAL A 199 -7.36 2.16 -1.95
CA VAL A 199 -7.02 2.21 -0.53
C VAL A 199 -5.72 2.96 -0.36
N GLY A 200 -5.78 4.15 0.23
CA GLY A 200 -4.60 4.94 0.58
C GLY A 200 -4.28 4.82 2.06
N VAL A 201 -3.05 4.44 2.39
CA VAL A 201 -2.57 4.35 3.78
C VAL A 201 -1.38 5.26 3.97
N ASN A 202 -1.53 6.22 4.87
CA ASN A 202 -0.51 7.20 5.20
C ASN A 202 -0.07 7.06 6.67
N ARG A 203 1.08 7.63 7.01
CA ARG A 203 1.54 7.72 8.38
C ARG A 203 1.02 8.98 9.09
N THR A 204 1.17 9.00 10.44
CA THR A 204 1.05 10.21 11.28
C THR A 204 2.40 10.59 11.89
N GLY A 205 2.42 11.68 12.67
CA GLY A 205 3.57 12.14 13.44
C GLY A 205 4.52 13.05 12.67
N GLU A 206 5.76 13.14 13.14
CA GLU A 206 6.80 13.97 12.54
C GLU A 206 8.01 13.13 12.16
N ALA A 207 8.65 13.45 11.02
CA ALA A 207 9.85 12.79 10.57
C ALA A 207 10.57 13.62 9.50
N GLY A 208 11.91 13.66 9.55
CA GLY A 208 12.71 14.37 8.55
C GLY A 208 12.35 15.86 8.41
N GLY A 209 11.89 16.52 9.47
CA GLY A 209 11.45 17.92 9.45
C GLY A 209 10.09 18.16 8.81
N LEU A 210 9.31 17.11 8.53
CA LEU A 210 7.97 17.20 7.96
C LEU A 210 6.93 16.64 8.94
N SER A 211 5.73 17.25 8.92
CA SER A 211 4.56 16.77 9.66
C SER A 211 3.67 15.91 8.78
N TYR A 212 3.08 14.88 9.37
CA TYR A 212 2.17 13.94 8.74
C TYR A 212 0.89 13.84 9.57
N ASP A 213 -0.24 14.16 8.98
CA ASP A 213 -1.56 14.20 9.62
C ASP A 213 -2.44 13.00 9.24
N GLY A 214 -1.81 11.94 8.72
CA GLY A 214 -2.51 10.73 8.30
C GLY A 214 -3.38 10.96 7.08
N GLY A 215 -4.68 10.73 7.24
CA GLY A 215 -5.67 10.85 6.20
C GLY A 215 -5.79 9.63 5.33
N SER A 216 -5.49 8.49 5.88
CA SER A 216 -5.79 7.23 5.25
C SER A 216 -7.27 7.14 4.90
N ALA A 217 -7.56 6.65 3.71
CA ALA A 217 -8.92 6.58 3.19
C ALA A 217 -9.05 5.45 2.17
N ALA A 218 -10.26 4.90 2.05
CA ALA A 218 -10.63 3.98 0.99
C ALA A 218 -11.83 4.51 0.22
N TYR A 219 -11.82 4.26 -1.08
CA TYR A 219 -12.87 4.68 -2.00
C TYR A 219 -13.39 3.48 -2.79
N ASP A 220 -14.71 3.42 -2.98
CA ASP A 220 -15.33 2.38 -3.79
C ASP A 220 -15.15 2.66 -5.31
N PRO A 221 -15.51 1.71 -6.21
CA PRO A 221 -15.37 1.89 -7.66
C PRO A 221 -16.19 3.06 -8.25
N TRP A 222 -17.06 3.68 -7.46
CA TRP A 222 -17.83 4.88 -7.82
C TRP A 222 -17.22 6.17 -7.27
N GLY A 223 -16.12 6.07 -6.53
CA GLY A 223 -15.44 7.20 -5.88
C GLY A 223 -16.05 7.62 -4.55
N LEU A 224 -16.95 6.84 -3.99
CA LEU A 224 -17.51 7.11 -2.66
C LEU A 224 -16.54 6.65 -1.58
N ARG A 225 -16.29 7.55 -0.61
CA ARG A 225 -15.43 7.23 0.53
C ARG A 225 -16.09 6.17 1.41
N LEU A 226 -15.39 5.07 1.63
CA LEU A 226 -15.81 4.04 2.57
C LEU A 226 -15.62 4.53 4.01
N GLN A 227 -16.60 4.22 4.87
CA GLN A 227 -16.49 4.47 6.29
C GLN A 227 -16.02 3.18 6.97
N PRO A 228 -14.91 3.22 7.72
CA PRO A 228 -14.52 2.08 8.54
C PRO A 228 -15.61 1.75 9.55
N THR A 229 -15.69 0.48 9.95
CA THR A 229 -16.47 0.10 11.14
C THR A 229 -15.99 0.92 12.34
N ALA A 230 -16.83 1.06 13.36
CA ALA A 230 -16.44 1.82 14.54
C ALA A 230 -15.17 1.22 15.16
N THR A 231 -14.22 2.09 15.51
CA THR A 231 -13.09 1.72 16.35
C THR A 231 -13.58 1.40 17.76
N THR A 232 -13.12 0.29 18.32
CA THR A 232 -13.43 -0.15 19.68
C THR A 232 -12.15 -0.28 20.50
N ASP A 233 -12.29 -0.51 21.82
CA ASP A 233 -11.13 -0.82 22.68
C ASP A 233 -10.40 -2.11 22.24
N GLU A 234 -11.09 -3.01 21.51
CA GLU A 234 -10.54 -4.25 21.02
C GLU A 234 -9.69 -4.06 19.77
N GLY A 235 -10.02 -3.07 18.90
CA GLY A 235 -9.25 -2.84 17.70
C GLY A 235 -9.73 -1.68 16.81
N PRO A 236 -8.92 -1.33 15.80
CA PRO A 236 -9.28 -0.34 14.79
C PRO A 236 -10.43 -0.83 13.92
N GLY A 237 -11.22 0.12 13.40
CA GLY A 237 -12.23 -0.18 12.39
C GLY A 237 -11.61 -0.64 11.08
N TYR A 238 -12.34 -1.44 10.31
CA TYR A 238 -11.94 -1.88 8.97
C TYR A 238 -12.96 -1.45 7.91
N VAL A 239 -12.51 -1.31 6.68
CA VAL A 239 -13.34 -1.17 5.48
C VAL A 239 -13.52 -2.53 4.81
N VAL A 240 -14.63 -2.70 4.07
CA VAL A 240 -14.93 -3.93 3.33
C VAL A 240 -14.83 -3.67 1.83
N LEU A 241 -14.04 -4.49 1.15
CA LEU A 241 -13.91 -4.50 -0.31
C LEU A 241 -14.57 -5.77 -0.85
N SER A 242 -15.28 -5.67 -1.98
CA SER A 242 -15.97 -6.79 -2.63
C SER A 242 -15.70 -6.82 -4.13
N ALA A 243 -15.19 -7.94 -4.63
CA ALA A 243 -14.99 -8.15 -6.06
C ALA A 243 -16.31 -8.13 -6.85
N GLU A 244 -17.41 -8.58 -6.23
CA GLU A 244 -18.74 -8.54 -6.83
C GLU A 244 -19.19 -7.11 -7.07
N ARG A 245 -18.87 -6.16 -6.16
CA ARG A 245 -19.19 -4.74 -6.33
C ARG A 245 -18.46 -4.13 -7.53
N VAL A 246 -17.20 -4.48 -7.72
CA VAL A 246 -16.42 -4.05 -8.91
C VAL A 246 -17.07 -4.58 -10.19
N THR A 247 -17.42 -5.87 -10.20
CA THR A 247 -18.09 -6.52 -11.32
C THR A 247 -19.45 -5.87 -11.63
N GLU A 248 -20.25 -5.56 -10.61
CA GLU A 248 -21.54 -4.87 -10.76
C GLU A 248 -21.35 -3.50 -11.43
N ILE A 249 -20.45 -2.67 -10.92
CA ILE A 249 -20.19 -1.32 -11.46
C ILE A 249 -19.71 -1.39 -12.90
N ARG A 250 -18.72 -2.25 -13.19
CA ARG A 250 -18.16 -2.41 -14.55
C ARG A 250 -19.15 -3.01 -15.55
N SER A 251 -20.09 -3.84 -15.07
CA SER A 251 -21.16 -4.38 -15.91
C SER A 251 -22.20 -3.33 -16.26
N ARG A 252 -22.58 -2.50 -15.27
CA ARG A 252 -23.57 -1.43 -15.45
C ARG A 252 -23.02 -0.24 -16.21
N TYR A 253 -21.74 0.08 -16.01
CA TYR A 253 -21.03 1.22 -16.60
C TYR A 253 -19.71 0.75 -17.21
N PRO A 254 -19.68 0.22 -18.44
CA PRO A 254 -18.53 -0.52 -18.95
C PRO A 254 -17.39 0.39 -19.49
N PHE A 255 -17.02 1.45 -18.77
CA PHE A 255 -16.01 2.43 -19.22
C PHE A 255 -14.62 1.80 -19.41
N ILE A 256 -14.28 0.82 -18.56
CA ILE A 256 -13.01 0.06 -18.69
C ILE A 256 -12.89 -0.68 -20.03
N ARG A 257 -14.02 -1.07 -20.67
CA ARG A 257 -13.99 -1.76 -21.97
C ARG A 257 -13.47 -0.88 -23.09
N ASP A 258 -13.62 0.43 -22.99
CA ASP A 258 -13.15 1.36 -24.01
C ASP A 258 -11.63 1.43 -24.04
N LEU A 259 -10.95 1.23 -22.91
CA LEU A 259 -9.48 1.12 -22.84
C LEU A 259 -8.93 -0.06 -23.63
N VAL A 260 -9.58 -1.22 -23.49
CA VAL A 260 -9.13 -2.47 -24.16
C VAL A 260 -9.31 -2.36 -25.67
N ARG A 261 -10.33 -1.64 -26.15
CA ARG A 261 -10.56 -1.42 -27.58
C ARG A 261 -9.50 -0.55 -28.24
N GLU A 262 -9.00 0.47 -27.54
CA GLU A 262 -7.94 1.33 -28.07
C GLU A 262 -6.61 0.59 -28.22
N GLN A 263 -6.27 -0.30 -27.28
CA GLN A 263 -5.06 -1.13 -27.36
C GLN A 263 -5.13 -2.16 -28.51
N ALA A 264 -6.32 -2.65 -28.86
CA ALA A 264 -6.52 -3.61 -29.94
C ALA A 264 -6.52 -2.96 -31.38
N VAL A 265 -6.74 -1.66 -31.47
CA VAL A 265 -6.74 -0.91 -32.73
C VAL A 265 -5.35 -0.36 -33.08
N GLY A 266 -4.43 -0.29 -32.12
CA GLY A 266 -3.05 0.19 -32.27
C GLY A 266 -2.00 -0.92 -32.47
N ALA A 267 -2.39 -2.18 -32.53
CA ALA A 267 -1.55 -3.35 -32.83
C ALA A 267 -1.84 -3.88 -34.25
#